data_a8139f2e824fffe03a8923ff1c5c7353
#
_entry.id   a8139f2e824fffe03a8923ff1c5c7353
#
_cell.length_a   1.000
_cell.length_b   1.000
_cell.length_c   1.000
_cell.angle_alpha   90.00
_cell.angle_beta   90.00
_cell.angle_gamma   90.00
#
_symmetry.space_group_name_H-M   'P 1'
#
loop_
_entity.id
_entity.type
_entity.pdbx_description
1 polymer ?
#
loop_
_entity_poly.entity_id
_entity_poly.type
_entity_poly.pdbx_seq_one_letter_code
_entity_poly.pdbx_strand_id
1 'polypeptide(L)'
;GNSLGGEFQVTTYTTEDQAYPSVAALADGGFAVSWSSTYQDGSDYGIFGQRYDSSGDAAGGEFQINTHTSQGQYVSTMSGLADGGFVVIWNSDGQDSSSYGIFGQRYDANGNPTGSEFRANTYTSGIQFNESYVTENVAGLADGGFVVIWHDENGRDSSGSRWSGRGRCGCLGILIE
;
A
#
# COMPACT_ATOMS: atom_id res chain seq x y z
N GLY A 1 -10.65 -11.51 24.75
CA GLY A 1 -10.91 -10.09 25.02
C GLY A 1 -12.36 -9.78 24.68
N ASN A 2 -12.92 -8.79 25.32
CA ASN A 2 -14.24 -8.28 24.96
C ASN A 2 -14.08 -7.35 23.77
N SER A 3 -15.07 -7.33 22.85
CA SER A 3 -15.14 -6.33 21.79
C SER A 3 -15.23 -4.93 22.41
N LEU A 4 -14.47 -3.97 21.88
CA LEU A 4 -14.51 -2.57 22.32
C LEU A 4 -15.67 -1.78 21.68
N GLY A 5 -16.38 -2.36 20.70
CA GLY A 5 -17.49 -1.72 20.02
C GLY A 5 -18.21 -2.68 19.07
N GLY A 6 -19.19 -2.14 18.34
CA GLY A 6 -19.88 -2.83 17.25
C GLY A 6 -19.10 -2.72 15.93
N GLU A 7 -19.58 -3.45 14.94
CA GLU A 7 -19.14 -3.31 13.55
C GLU A 7 -19.56 -1.93 13.01
N PHE A 8 -18.67 -1.29 12.23
CA PHE A 8 -18.94 -0.01 11.60
C PHE A 8 -18.40 0.03 10.15
N GLN A 9 -18.97 0.88 9.33
CA GLN A 9 -18.54 1.08 7.96
C GLN A 9 -17.35 2.05 7.92
N VAL A 10 -16.25 1.66 7.24
CA VAL A 10 -15.02 2.45 7.11
C VAL A 10 -15.13 3.49 5.99
N THR A 11 -15.59 3.06 4.81
CA THR A 11 -15.67 3.92 3.62
C THR A 11 -16.92 4.82 3.64
N THR A 12 -16.75 6.07 3.19
CA THR A 12 -17.87 7.01 2.97
C THR A 12 -18.41 6.93 1.54
N TYR A 13 -17.60 6.47 0.59
CA TYR A 13 -18.03 6.20 -0.78
C TYR A 13 -18.64 4.81 -0.87
N THR A 14 -19.93 4.74 -1.19
CA THR A 14 -20.73 3.50 -1.17
C THR A 14 -21.20 3.04 -2.54
N THR A 15 -20.71 3.70 -3.60
CA THR A 15 -21.00 3.34 -4.98
C THR A 15 -19.84 2.47 -5.49
N GLU A 16 -20.15 1.47 -6.32
CA GLU A 16 -19.19 0.54 -6.89
C GLU A 16 -18.38 -0.27 -5.84
N ASP A 17 -17.35 -0.97 -6.29
CA ASP A 17 -16.60 -1.91 -5.45
C ASP A 17 -15.58 -1.20 -4.54
N GLN A 18 -15.58 -1.61 -3.27
CA GLN A 18 -14.55 -1.32 -2.28
C GLN A 18 -13.85 -2.64 -1.95
N ALA A 19 -12.57 -2.75 -2.28
CA ALA A 19 -11.86 -4.02 -2.25
C ALA A 19 -10.46 -3.92 -1.63
N TYR A 20 -9.85 -5.06 -1.33
CA TYR A 20 -8.47 -5.19 -0.88
C TYR A 20 -8.12 -4.32 0.34
N PRO A 21 -8.88 -4.41 1.45
CA PRO A 21 -8.58 -3.62 2.63
C PRO A 21 -7.28 -4.09 3.31
N SER A 22 -6.55 -3.12 3.86
CA SER A 22 -5.39 -3.35 4.70
C SER A 22 -5.49 -2.50 5.96
N VAL A 23 -4.91 -2.94 7.06
CA VAL A 23 -4.92 -2.22 8.34
C VAL A 23 -3.55 -2.24 8.98
N ALA A 24 -3.15 -1.11 9.57
CA ALA A 24 -1.94 -0.99 10.37
C ALA A 24 -2.24 -0.35 11.71
N ALA A 25 -1.69 -0.94 12.78
CA ALA A 25 -1.68 -0.31 14.09
C ALA A 25 -0.69 0.86 14.11
N LEU A 26 -1.05 1.94 14.81
CA LEU A 26 -0.22 3.13 14.97
C LEU A 26 0.33 3.22 16.41
N ALA A 27 1.44 3.93 16.57
CA ALA A 27 2.13 4.04 17.87
C ALA A 27 1.32 4.79 18.93
N ASP A 28 0.35 5.62 18.52
CA ASP A 28 -0.57 6.34 19.43
C ASP A 28 -1.71 5.45 19.97
N GLY A 29 -1.72 4.16 19.59
CA GLY A 29 -2.76 3.20 19.96
C GLY A 29 -3.97 3.19 19.02
N GLY A 30 -4.00 4.08 18.03
CA GLY A 30 -4.96 4.09 16.94
C GLY A 30 -4.60 3.12 15.82
N PHE A 31 -5.26 3.24 14.69
CA PHE A 31 -4.98 2.44 13.50
C PHE A 31 -5.34 3.24 12.23
N ALA A 32 -4.80 2.80 11.11
CA ALA A 32 -5.19 3.29 9.79
C ALA A 32 -5.67 2.12 8.94
N VAL A 33 -6.61 2.40 8.04
CA VAL A 33 -7.13 1.44 7.06
C VAL A 33 -6.90 2.01 5.67
N SER A 34 -6.51 1.18 4.71
CA SER A 34 -6.48 1.51 3.28
C SER A 34 -7.29 0.49 2.49
N TRP A 35 -7.79 0.89 1.33
CA TRP A 35 -8.53 0.03 0.40
C TRP A 35 -8.43 0.54 -1.02
N SER A 36 -8.80 -0.30 -1.99
CA SER A 36 -9.00 0.09 -3.38
C SER A 36 -10.48 0.41 -3.61
N SER A 37 -10.77 1.56 -4.22
CA SER A 37 -12.13 2.01 -4.52
C SER A 37 -12.30 2.27 -6.01
N THR A 38 -13.33 1.67 -6.63
CA THR A 38 -13.61 1.82 -8.06
C THR A 38 -14.25 3.16 -8.36
N TYR A 39 -13.70 3.88 -9.33
CA TYR A 39 -14.20 5.16 -9.88
C TYR A 39 -14.31 6.33 -8.89
N GLN A 40 -13.86 6.20 -7.66
CA GLN A 40 -13.94 7.26 -6.68
C GLN A 40 -13.02 8.46 -7.02
N ASP A 41 -11.89 8.20 -7.67
CA ASP A 41 -10.97 9.24 -8.20
C ASP A 41 -11.25 9.64 -9.66
N GLY A 42 -12.30 9.06 -10.27
CA GLY A 42 -12.71 9.33 -11.64
C GLY A 42 -12.07 8.44 -12.70
N SER A 43 -11.27 7.44 -12.30
CA SER A 43 -10.68 6.43 -13.19
C SER A 43 -11.12 5.02 -12.75
N ASP A 44 -10.30 3.99 -12.96
CA ASP A 44 -10.54 2.60 -12.55
C ASP A 44 -10.50 2.49 -11.00
N TYR A 45 -9.57 1.77 -10.42
CA TYR A 45 -9.37 1.73 -8.98
C TYR A 45 -8.40 2.83 -8.53
N GLY A 46 -8.73 3.53 -7.43
CA GLY A 46 -7.82 4.39 -6.68
C GLY A 46 -7.62 3.86 -5.26
N ILE A 47 -6.54 4.27 -4.59
CA ILE A 47 -6.23 3.89 -3.21
C ILE A 47 -6.69 4.98 -2.26
N PHE A 48 -7.53 4.60 -1.30
CA PHE A 48 -8.08 5.47 -0.27
C PHE A 48 -7.73 4.99 1.13
N GLY A 49 -7.81 5.88 2.10
CA GLY A 49 -7.51 5.57 3.48
C GLY A 49 -8.30 6.38 4.48
N GLN A 50 -8.36 5.88 5.71
CA GLN A 50 -8.96 6.52 6.87
C GLN A 50 -8.16 6.18 8.13
N ARG A 51 -7.87 7.20 8.96
CA ARG A 51 -7.30 7.00 10.29
C ARG A 51 -8.38 6.94 11.35
N TYR A 52 -8.06 6.20 12.41
CA TYR A 52 -8.87 6.07 13.61
C TYR A 52 -7.99 6.26 14.84
N ASP A 53 -8.53 6.86 15.87
CA ASP A 53 -7.85 6.98 17.16
C ASP A 53 -7.95 5.68 17.99
N SER A 54 -7.36 5.70 19.18
CA SER A 54 -7.35 4.54 20.09
C SER A 54 -8.73 4.15 20.65
N SER A 55 -9.75 5.02 20.48
CA SER A 55 -11.14 4.74 20.82
C SER A 55 -11.91 4.11 19.66
N GLY A 56 -11.35 4.13 18.46
CA GLY A 56 -11.99 3.71 17.21
C GLY A 56 -12.81 4.81 16.55
N ASP A 57 -12.68 6.06 16.99
CA ASP A 57 -13.31 7.19 16.34
C ASP A 57 -12.46 7.68 15.16
N ALA A 58 -13.11 8.15 14.08
CA ALA A 58 -12.41 8.64 12.91
C ALA A 58 -11.54 9.86 13.22
N ALA A 59 -10.25 9.76 12.95
CA ALA A 59 -9.26 10.81 13.14
C ALA A 59 -9.02 11.54 11.80
N GLY A 60 -9.85 12.51 11.50
CA GLY A 60 -9.93 13.20 10.21
C GLY A 60 -10.95 12.58 9.27
N GLY A 61 -10.94 13.02 8.00
CA GLY A 61 -11.78 12.47 6.93
C GLY A 61 -11.07 11.37 6.15
N GLU A 62 -11.85 10.66 5.33
CA GLU A 62 -11.34 9.79 4.27
C GLU A 62 -10.48 10.59 3.29
N PHE A 63 -9.37 10.03 2.82
CA PHE A 63 -8.44 10.71 1.93
C PHE A 63 -7.94 9.76 0.83
N GLN A 64 -7.63 10.34 -0.33
CA GLN A 64 -6.98 9.63 -1.42
C GLN A 64 -5.48 9.50 -1.14
N ILE A 65 -4.92 8.32 -1.38
CA ILE A 65 -3.51 7.98 -1.11
C ILE A 65 -2.65 8.17 -2.36
N ASN A 66 -3.08 7.61 -3.50
CA ASN A 66 -2.36 7.74 -4.78
C ASN A 66 -2.52 9.14 -5.38
N THR A 67 -1.45 9.65 -6.00
CA THR A 67 -1.47 10.91 -6.75
C THR A 67 -1.66 10.69 -8.24
N HIS A 68 -1.26 9.52 -8.76
CA HIS A 68 -1.51 9.10 -10.12
C HIS A 68 -2.91 8.51 -10.24
N THR A 69 -3.80 9.12 -11.03
CA THR A 69 -5.22 8.75 -11.14
C THR A 69 -5.60 8.21 -12.53
N SER A 70 -4.63 7.91 -13.38
CA SER A 70 -4.88 7.28 -14.68
C SER A 70 -4.71 5.77 -14.56
N GLN A 71 -5.59 4.99 -15.18
CA GLN A 71 -5.63 3.54 -15.03
C GLN A 71 -5.88 3.11 -13.57
N GLY A 72 -5.61 1.85 -13.21
CA GLY A 72 -5.94 1.35 -11.90
C GLY A 72 -4.76 1.29 -10.92
N GLN A 73 -5.03 1.62 -9.66
CA GLN A 73 -4.18 1.39 -8.52
C GLN A 73 -4.85 0.36 -7.62
N TYR A 74 -4.15 -0.74 -7.32
CA TYR A 74 -4.75 -1.93 -6.71
C TYR A 74 -3.96 -2.46 -5.53
N VAL A 75 -4.64 -3.21 -4.68
CA VAL A 75 -4.01 -4.08 -3.67
C VAL A 75 -3.04 -3.31 -2.78
N SER A 76 -3.59 -2.35 -2.01
CA SER A 76 -2.76 -1.65 -1.03
C SER A 76 -2.43 -2.55 0.16
N THR A 77 -1.19 -2.43 0.63
CA THR A 77 -0.75 -2.94 1.93
C THR A 77 -0.15 -1.80 2.74
N MET A 78 -0.20 -1.89 4.06
CA MET A 78 0.30 -0.83 4.90
C MET A 78 0.99 -1.35 6.16
N SER A 79 1.89 -0.52 6.72
CA SER A 79 2.56 -0.79 7.99
C SER A 79 2.71 0.48 8.81
N GLY A 80 2.51 0.38 10.11
CA GLY A 80 2.89 1.44 11.05
C GLY A 80 4.40 1.55 11.16
N LEU A 81 4.90 2.75 11.44
CA LEU A 81 6.30 3.08 11.58
C LEU A 81 6.64 3.45 13.03
N ALA A 82 7.91 3.29 13.41
CA ALA A 82 8.37 3.54 14.77
C ALA A 82 8.27 5.02 15.18
N ASP A 83 8.23 5.95 14.23
CA ASP A 83 8.02 7.38 14.47
C ASP A 83 6.54 7.78 14.69
N GLY A 84 5.64 6.80 14.66
CA GLY A 84 4.20 6.98 14.81
C GLY A 84 3.45 7.20 13.51
N GLY A 85 4.14 7.36 12.40
CA GLY A 85 3.57 7.43 11.06
C GLY A 85 3.21 6.06 10.50
N PHE A 86 2.93 6.01 9.22
CA PHE A 86 2.67 4.78 8.48
C PHE A 86 3.10 4.92 7.01
N VAL A 87 3.25 3.80 6.34
CA VAL A 87 3.52 3.72 4.91
C VAL A 87 2.47 2.84 4.24
N VAL A 88 2.04 3.25 3.06
CA VAL A 88 1.11 2.48 2.19
C VAL A 88 1.82 2.17 0.89
N ILE A 89 1.72 0.93 0.43
CA ILE A 89 2.30 0.43 -0.82
C ILE A 89 1.18 -0.16 -1.68
N TRP A 90 1.22 0.04 -2.99
CA TRP A 90 0.20 -0.46 -3.92
C TRP A 90 0.78 -0.81 -5.29
N ASN A 91 0.02 -1.54 -6.09
CA ASN A 91 0.28 -1.74 -7.50
C ASN A 91 -0.31 -0.58 -8.31
N SER A 92 0.45 0.00 -9.24
CA SER A 92 -0.06 1.01 -10.17
C SER A 92 0.15 0.56 -11.60
N ASP A 93 -0.92 0.56 -12.39
CA ASP A 93 -0.87 0.21 -13.82
C ASP A 93 -0.36 1.40 -14.65
N GLY A 94 0.62 1.14 -15.51
CA GLY A 94 1.14 2.08 -16.52
C GLY A 94 1.92 3.28 -15.99
N GLN A 95 1.99 3.52 -14.70
CA GLN A 95 2.61 4.72 -14.13
C GLN A 95 4.13 4.80 -14.35
N ASP A 96 4.81 3.66 -14.43
CA ASP A 96 6.25 3.59 -14.73
C ASP A 96 6.57 3.42 -16.23
N SER A 97 5.57 3.64 -17.09
CA SER A 97 5.63 3.46 -18.56
C SER A 97 5.71 2.00 -19.01
N SER A 98 5.36 1.06 -18.14
CA SER A 98 5.23 -0.37 -18.45
C SER A 98 3.85 -0.86 -18.01
N SER A 99 3.75 -2.08 -17.48
CA SER A 99 2.53 -2.63 -16.91
C SER A 99 2.42 -2.22 -15.42
N TYR A 100 2.35 -3.18 -14.50
CA TYR A 100 2.29 -2.86 -13.08
C TYR A 100 3.67 -2.54 -12.49
N GLY A 101 3.74 -1.45 -11.73
CA GLY A 101 4.85 -1.10 -10.86
C GLY A 101 4.42 -0.98 -9.40
N ILE A 102 5.38 -0.99 -8.48
CA ILE A 102 5.16 -0.86 -7.04
C ILE A 102 5.41 0.57 -6.62
N PHE A 103 4.38 1.20 -6.07
CA PHE A 103 4.42 2.58 -5.60
C PHE A 103 4.04 2.66 -4.13
N GLY A 104 4.40 3.76 -3.48
CA GLY A 104 4.10 3.99 -2.09
C GLY A 104 4.06 5.44 -1.69
N GLN A 105 3.45 5.69 -0.53
CA GLN A 105 3.40 6.99 0.13
C GLN A 105 3.57 6.80 1.63
N ARG A 106 4.48 7.59 2.22
CA ARG A 106 4.68 7.68 3.65
C ARG A 106 3.83 8.80 4.24
N TYR A 107 3.38 8.61 5.46
CA TYR A 107 2.59 9.56 6.24
C TYR A 107 3.21 9.77 7.61
N ASP A 108 3.10 10.97 8.15
CA ASP A 108 3.46 11.28 9.54
C ASP A 108 2.41 10.76 10.54
N ALA A 109 2.67 10.93 11.82
CA ALA A 109 1.76 10.53 12.89
C ALA A 109 0.40 11.24 12.86
N ASN A 110 0.27 12.37 12.16
CA ASN A 110 -0.98 13.09 11.99
C ASN A 110 -1.76 12.68 10.74
N GLY A 111 -1.17 11.82 9.89
CA GLY A 111 -1.75 11.41 8.61
C GLY A 111 -1.47 12.38 7.47
N ASN A 112 -0.49 13.29 7.60
CA ASN A 112 -0.05 14.11 6.49
C ASN A 112 1.00 13.36 5.65
N PRO A 113 0.96 13.47 4.31
CA PRO A 113 1.98 12.85 3.47
C PRO A 113 3.37 13.42 3.78
N THR A 114 4.35 12.53 3.91
CA THR A 114 5.76 12.85 4.14
C THR A 114 6.54 12.53 2.87
N GLY A 115 7.07 13.57 2.23
CA GLY A 115 7.67 13.46 0.91
C GLY A 115 6.62 13.26 -0.20
N SER A 116 7.12 12.93 -1.39
CA SER A 116 6.28 12.62 -2.55
C SER A 116 5.99 11.13 -2.61
N GLU A 117 4.96 10.76 -3.36
CA GLU A 117 4.76 9.39 -3.82
C GLU A 117 6.07 8.86 -4.45
N PHE A 118 6.48 7.65 -4.12
CA PHE A 118 7.70 7.04 -4.58
C PHE A 118 7.44 5.72 -5.30
N ARG A 119 8.36 5.33 -6.17
CA ARG A 119 8.38 4.01 -6.80
C ARG A 119 9.38 3.10 -6.06
N ALA A 120 8.92 1.93 -5.63
CA ALA A 120 9.76 0.97 -4.91
C ALA A 120 10.62 0.12 -5.86
N ASN A 121 10.07 -0.32 -7.00
CA ASN A 121 10.82 -1.12 -7.97
C ASN A 121 11.74 -0.25 -8.86
N THR A 122 12.99 -0.64 -9.01
CA THR A 122 13.94 0.03 -9.92
C THR A 122 13.84 -0.49 -11.35
N TYR A 123 13.53 -1.78 -11.53
CA TYR A 123 13.30 -2.39 -12.83
C TYR A 123 11.84 -2.18 -13.24
N THR A 124 11.60 -1.59 -14.42
CA THR A 124 10.27 -1.16 -14.89
C THR A 124 9.73 -1.97 -16.07
N SER A 125 10.51 -2.88 -16.64
CA SER A 125 10.04 -3.70 -17.78
C SER A 125 9.24 -4.90 -17.29
N GLY A 126 8.00 -5.02 -17.76
CA GLY A 126 7.11 -6.13 -17.43
C GLY A 126 6.27 -5.87 -16.19
N ILE A 127 5.88 -6.94 -15.51
CA ILE A 127 4.93 -6.88 -14.40
C ILE A 127 5.66 -7.03 -13.07
N GLN A 128 5.61 -6.00 -12.25
CA GLN A 128 5.95 -6.04 -10.83
C GLN A 128 4.66 -5.84 -10.03
N PHE A 129 4.34 -6.73 -9.11
CA PHE A 129 3.11 -6.61 -8.35
C PHE A 129 3.20 -7.18 -6.93
N ASN A 130 2.37 -6.63 -6.06
CA ASN A 130 2.03 -7.24 -4.79
C ASN A 130 0.97 -8.31 -5.05
N GLU A 131 1.17 -9.52 -4.55
CA GLU A 131 0.12 -10.54 -4.66
C GLU A 131 -1.01 -10.25 -3.67
N SER A 132 -2.24 -10.25 -4.15
CA SER A 132 -3.45 -10.07 -3.31
C SER A 132 -3.64 -11.17 -2.25
N TYR A 133 -2.84 -12.21 -2.30
CA TYR A 133 -2.88 -13.35 -1.38
C TYR A 133 -1.74 -13.32 -0.34
N VAL A 134 -0.83 -12.35 -0.40
CA VAL A 134 0.25 -12.15 0.58
C VAL A 134 -0.16 -11.03 1.51
N THR A 135 -0.28 -11.31 2.79
CA THR A 135 -0.87 -10.40 3.77
C THR A 135 0.05 -9.28 4.23
N GLU A 136 1.36 -9.36 3.94
CA GLU A 136 2.36 -8.36 4.39
C GLU A 136 3.46 -8.21 3.35
N ASN A 137 3.34 -7.18 2.49
CA ASN A 137 4.37 -6.80 1.52
C ASN A 137 5.19 -5.60 1.97
N VAL A 138 4.89 -5.02 3.13
CA VAL A 138 5.63 -3.92 3.75
C VAL A 138 5.70 -4.13 5.25
N ALA A 139 6.86 -3.86 5.84
CA ALA A 139 7.07 -3.90 7.28
C ALA A 139 7.87 -2.69 7.74
N GLY A 140 7.40 -2.03 8.81
CA GLY A 140 8.14 -0.96 9.48
C GLY A 140 9.33 -1.52 10.25
N LEU A 141 10.42 -0.78 10.27
CA LEU A 141 11.66 -1.10 10.99
C LEU A 141 11.76 -0.31 12.29
N ALA A 142 12.55 -0.81 13.23
CA ALA A 142 12.71 -0.20 14.55
C ALA A 142 13.41 1.17 14.54
N ASP A 143 14.17 1.48 13.48
CA ASP A 143 14.83 2.76 13.27
C ASP A 143 13.93 3.81 12.59
N GLY A 144 12.69 3.47 12.31
CA GLY A 144 11.71 4.33 11.64
C GLY A 144 11.68 4.19 10.12
N GLY A 145 12.54 3.35 9.56
CA GLY A 145 12.49 2.94 8.16
C GLY A 145 11.43 1.88 7.89
N PHE A 146 11.41 1.38 6.67
CA PHE A 146 10.52 0.26 6.27
C PHE A 146 11.17 -0.58 5.18
N VAL A 147 10.70 -1.81 5.03
CA VAL A 147 11.10 -2.73 3.97
C VAL A 147 9.88 -3.08 3.12
N VAL A 148 10.04 -3.09 1.79
CA VAL A 148 9.00 -3.49 0.83
C VAL A 148 9.48 -4.73 0.10
N ILE A 149 8.59 -5.69 -0.12
CA ILE A 149 8.82 -6.88 -0.95
C ILE A 149 7.77 -6.96 -2.05
N TRP A 150 8.15 -7.42 -3.22
CA TRP A 150 7.23 -7.62 -4.34
C TRP A 150 7.66 -8.78 -5.21
N HIS A 151 6.78 -9.20 -6.09
CA HIS A 151 7.00 -10.25 -7.08
C HIS A 151 7.27 -9.66 -8.46
N ASP A 152 8.29 -10.18 -9.15
CA ASP A 152 8.57 -9.87 -10.56
C ASP A 152 8.28 -11.12 -11.42
N GLU A 153 7.23 -11.06 -12.26
CA GLU A 153 6.85 -12.19 -13.12
C GLU A 153 7.91 -12.55 -14.15
N ASN A 154 8.79 -11.63 -14.50
CA ASN A 154 9.86 -11.90 -15.46
C ASN A 154 11.05 -12.64 -14.84
N GLY A 155 11.03 -12.89 -13.53
CA GLY A 155 12.07 -13.62 -12.80
C GLY A 155 13.43 -12.94 -12.88
N ARG A 156 13.46 -11.60 -12.85
CA ARG A 156 14.71 -10.81 -12.85
C ARG A 156 14.97 -10.24 -11.47
N ASP A 157 16.21 -10.37 -11.03
CA ASP A 157 16.68 -9.67 -9.84
C ASP A 157 16.97 -8.18 -10.16
N SER A 158 17.33 -7.42 -9.14
CA SER A 158 17.72 -6.00 -9.27
C SER A 158 18.90 -5.75 -10.21
N SER A 159 19.63 -6.80 -10.63
CA SER A 159 20.69 -6.72 -11.63
C SER A 159 20.20 -6.96 -13.06
N GLY A 160 18.92 -7.30 -13.26
CA GLY A 160 18.33 -7.66 -14.54
C GLY A 160 18.64 -9.09 -14.99
N SER A 161 19.24 -9.91 -14.13
CA SER A 161 19.56 -11.30 -14.41
C SER A 161 18.36 -12.21 -14.24
N ARG A 162 18.09 -13.08 -15.25
CA ARG A 162 17.01 -14.08 -15.16
C ARG A 162 17.39 -15.23 -14.23
N TRP A 163 16.48 -15.57 -13.34
CA TRP A 163 16.57 -16.83 -12.59
C TRP A 163 16.23 -18.03 -13.49
N SER A 164 17.09 -19.04 -13.56
CA SER A 164 16.94 -20.20 -14.47
C SER A 164 16.26 -21.43 -13.82
N GLY A 165 15.59 -21.27 -12.69
CA GLY A 165 14.91 -22.35 -11.95
C GLY A 165 13.49 -22.62 -12.47
N ARG A 166 13.07 -23.89 -12.49
CA ARG A 166 11.68 -24.28 -12.75
C ARG A 166 10.83 -24.01 -11.49
N GLY A 167 10.23 -22.84 -11.42
CA GLY A 167 9.33 -22.41 -10.35
C GLY A 167 9.06 -20.93 -10.49
N ARG A 168 7.86 -20.47 -10.17
CA ARG A 168 7.60 -19.03 -10.01
C ARG A 168 8.46 -18.57 -8.84
N CYS A 169 9.59 -17.95 -9.12
CA CYS A 169 10.40 -17.28 -8.11
C CYS A 169 10.13 -15.80 -8.20
N GLY A 170 9.48 -15.25 -7.19
CA GLY A 170 9.50 -13.85 -6.94
C GLY A 170 10.94 -13.41 -6.64
N CYS A 171 11.48 -12.48 -7.41
CA CYS A 171 12.67 -11.77 -6.98
C CYS A 171 12.22 -10.77 -5.91
N LEU A 172 12.82 -10.87 -4.73
CA LEU A 172 12.63 -9.93 -3.65
C LEU A 172 13.40 -8.65 -4.01
N GLY A 173 12.68 -7.59 -4.35
CA GLY A 173 13.22 -6.25 -4.27
C GLY A 173 13.16 -5.80 -2.81
N ILE A 174 14.22 -5.26 -2.29
CA ILE A 174 14.26 -4.64 -0.95
C ILE A 174 14.57 -3.17 -1.16
N LEU A 175 13.63 -2.31 -0.84
CA LEU A 175 13.87 -0.90 -0.59
C LEU A 175 13.93 -0.72 0.93
N ILE A 176 15.03 -0.15 1.41
CA ILE A 176 15.20 0.28 2.80
C ILE A 176 15.35 1.79 2.75
N GLU A 177 14.43 2.53 3.33
CA GLU A 177 14.52 3.96 3.59
C GLU A 177 14.52 4.22 5.09
#